data_7691803603856b51766316d5213c838c
#
_entry.id   7691803603856b51766316d5213c838c
#
_cell.length_a   1.000
_cell.length_b   1.000
_cell.length_c   1.000
_cell.angle_alpha   90.00
_cell.angle_beta   90.00
_cell.angle_gamma   90.00
#
_symmetry.space_group_name_H-M   'P 1'
#
loop_
_entity.id
_entity.type
_entity.pdbx_description
1 polymer ?
#
loop_
_entity_poly.entity_id
_entity_poly.type
_entity_poly.pdbx_seq_one_letter_code
_entity_poly.pdbx_strand_id
1 'polypeptide(L)'
;MGLIILQNSFRPFFMAAGIWATLSVPFWLLSYAGILMMPDNFDILLWHQHEMLYGFAGAAMTGFILTAIPNWTGRLSIRGASLGLLVSLWILGRIGFLTTATIGPLATAVFDLPFLIVLVLAIVREIISGKNWRNLPVVILI
;
A
#
# COMPACT_ATOMS: atom_id res chain seq x y z
N MET A 1 11.33 -12.33 19.66
CA MET A 1 9.95 -12.82 19.41
C MET A 1 9.32 -11.86 18.42
N GLY A 2 9.14 -12.25 17.16
CA GLY A 2 8.59 -11.34 16.12
C GLY A 2 7.08 -11.19 16.29
N LEU A 3 6.54 -10.04 15.90
CA LEU A 3 5.10 -9.79 15.91
C LEU A 3 4.39 -10.85 15.05
N ILE A 4 3.40 -11.53 15.61
CA ILE A 4 2.63 -12.61 14.95
C ILE A 4 2.04 -12.16 13.60
N ILE A 5 1.66 -10.89 13.49
CA ILE A 5 1.09 -10.30 12.28
C ILE A 5 2.10 -10.26 11.11
N LEU A 6 3.41 -10.16 11.40
CA LEU A 6 4.46 -10.12 10.39
C LEU A 6 4.99 -11.51 9.99
N GLN A 7 4.42 -12.59 10.52
CA GLN A 7 4.81 -13.95 10.16
C GLN A 7 4.24 -14.42 8.82
N ASN A 8 3.11 -13.85 8.40
CA ASN A 8 2.45 -14.15 7.14
C ASN A 8 2.23 -12.85 6.35
N SER A 9 2.73 -12.80 5.13
CA SER A 9 2.78 -11.59 4.30
C SER A 9 1.42 -10.95 4.01
N PHE A 10 0.35 -11.73 3.90
CA PHE A 10 -0.98 -11.24 3.58
C PHE A 10 -1.69 -10.56 4.76
N ARG A 11 -1.40 -11.00 6.00
CA ARG A 11 -2.15 -10.56 7.19
C ARG A 11 -2.14 -9.04 7.39
N PRO A 12 -0.96 -8.37 7.43
CA PRO A 12 -0.96 -6.95 7.68
C PRO A 12 -1.63 -6.15 6.56
N PHE A 13 -1.48 -6.57 5.30
CA PHE A 13 -2.01 -5.84 4.17
C PHE A 13 -3.52 -6.01 3.99
N PHE A 14 -4.08 -7.20 4.15
CA PHE A 14 -5.55 -7.34 4.14
C PHE A 14 -6.20 -6.66 5.34
N MET A 15 -5.55 -6.70 6.50
CA MET A 15 -6.04 -5.95 7.66
C MET A 15 -5.95 -4.44 7.43
N ALA A 16 -4.83 -3.95 6.88
CA ALA A 16 -4.66 -2.54 6.52
C ALA A 16 -5.71 -2.08 5.50
N ALA A 17 -5.97 -2.88 4.45
CA ALA A 17 -7.01 -2.59 3.46
C ALA A 17 -8.40 -2.48 4.11
N GLY A 18 -8.79 -3.44 4.94
CA GLY A 18 -10.08 -3.43 5.63
C GLY A 18 -10.23 -2.24 6.58
N ILE A 19 -9.23 -1.97 7.40
CA ILE A 19 -9.22 -0.82 8.31
C ILE A 19 -9.29 0.48 7.51
N TRP A 20 -8.46 0.59 6.45
CA TRP A 20 -8.41 1.80 5.66
C TRP A 20 -9.72 2.09 4.93
N ALA A 21 -10.36 1.08 4.34
CA ALA A 21 -11.67 1.24 3.73
C ALA A 21 -12.74 1.69 4.74
N THR A 22 -12.70 1.11 5.95
CA THR A 22 -13.65 1.45 7.02
C THR A 22 -13.47 2.88 7.52
N LEU A 23 -12.27 3.43 7.48
CA LEU A 23 -11.98 4.79 7.93
C LEU A 23 -12.13 5.82 6.80
N SER A 24 -11.59 5.53 5.62
CA SER A 24 -11.50 6.49 4.52
C SER A 24 -12.86 6.79 3.86
N VAL A 25 -13.74 5.80 3.73
CA VAL A 25 -15.05 6.01 3.11
C VAL A 25 -15.95 6.91 3.96
N PRO A 26 -16.15 6.67 5.27
CA PRO A 26 -16.90 7.61 6.11
C PRO A 26 -16.26 9.00 6.18
N PHE A 27 -14.93 9.08 6.27
CA PHE A 27 -14.22 10.36 6.28
C PHE A 27 -14.49 11.15 5.00
N TRP A 28 -14.42 10.49 3.84
CA TRP A 28 -14.75 11.10 2.55
C TRP A 28 -16.20 11.58 2.50
N LEU A 29 -17.17 10.75 2.90
CA LEU A 29 -18.60 11.10 2.89
C LEU A 29 -18.90 12.31 3.78
N LEU A 30 -18.33 12.36 4.99
CA LEU A 30 -18.51 13.46 5.93
C LEU A 30 -17.86 14.75 5.41
N SER A 31 -16.71 14.65 4.76
CA SER A 31 -16.04 15.79 4.14
C SER A 31 -16.79 16.28 2.90
N TYR A 32 -17.30 15.37 2.07
CA TYR A 32 -18.12 15.69 0.90
C TYR A 32 -19.45 16.37 1.28
N ALA A 33 -20.04 15.95 2.41
CA ALA A 33 -21.24 16.59 2.96
C ALA A 33 -20.96 17.93 3.66
N GLY A 34 -19.69 18.40 3.72
CA GLY A 34 -19.32 19.64 4.39
C GLY A 34 -19.35 19.58 5.92
N ILE A 35 -19.47 18.39 6.53
CA ILE A 35 -19.47 18.18 7.98
C ILE A 35 -18.03 18.21 8.53
N LEU A 36 -17.08 17.62 7.79
CA LEU A 36 -15.67 17.70 8.08
C LEU A 36 -14.97 18.57 7.04
N MET A 37 -14.06 19.43 7.49
CA MET A 37 -13.26 20.25 6.60
C MET A 37 -11.90 19.57 6.35
N MET A 38 -11.53 19.46 5.06
CA MET A 38 -10.18 19.09 4.69
C MET A 38 -9.22 20.26 4.97
N PRO A 39 -7.98 19.98 5.41
CA PRO A 39 -6.97 21.00 5.56
C PRO A 39 -6.77 21.78 4.24
N ASP A 40 -6.71 23.12 4.34
CA ASP A 40 -6.33 24.02 3.24
C ASP A 40 -7.09 23.83 1.92
N ASN A 41 -8.40 23.51 1.98
CA ASN A 41 -9.26 23.30 0.81
C ASN A 41 -8.73 22.21 -0.16
N PHE A 42 -8.04 21.22 0.35
CA PHE A 42 -7.60 20.08 -0.46
C PHE A 42 -8.79 19.39 -1.11
N ASP A 43 -8.68 19.07 -2.42
CA ASP A 43 -9.78 18.45 -3.17
C ASP A 43 -10.11 17.06 -2.60
N ILE A 44 -11.29 16.95 -2.00
CA ILE A 44 -11.76 15.73 -1.33
C ILE A 44 -12.03 14.59 -2.33
N LEU A 45 -12.36 14.89 -3.60
CA LEU A 45 -12.54 13.88 -4.63
C LEU A 45 -11.19 13.31 -5.05
N LEU A 46 -10.19 14.16 -5.22
CA LEU A 46 -8.82 13.73 -5.52
C LEU A 46 -8.27 12.88 -4.38
N TRP A 47 -8.50 13.32 -3.11
CA TRP A 47 -8.12 12.52 -1.95
C TRP A 47 -8.77 11.14 -1.96
N HIS A 48 -10.08 11.08 -2.20
CA HIS A 48 -10.82 9.82 -2.22
C HIS A 48 -10.31 8.88 -3.32
N GLN A 49 -10.12 9.39 -4.54
CA GLN A 49 -9.60 8.61 -5.67
C GLN A 49 -8.22 8.02 -5.35
N HIS A 50 -7.34 8.84 -4.82
CA HIS A 50 -6.00 8.40 -4.44
C HIS A 50 -6.05 7.33 -3.36
N GLU A 51 -6.82 7.53 -2.30
CA GLU A 51 -6.90 6.60 -1.18
C GLU A 51 -7.62 5.28 -1.53
N MET A 52 -8.53 5.29 -2.50
CA MET A 52 -9.12 4.04 -3.01
C MET A 52 -8.13 3.24 -3.86
N LEU A 53 -7.31 3.92 -4.67
CA LEU A 53 -6.34 3.25 -5.54
C LEU A 53 -5.08 2.83 -4.77
N TYR A 54 -4.38 3.77 -4.14
CA TYR A 54 -3.09 3.52 -3.50
C TYR A 54 -3.21 3.09 -2.03
N GLY A 55 -4.25 3.54 -1.36
CA GLY A 55 -4.56 3.12 0.02
C GLY A 55 -5.19 1.73 0.05
N PHE A 56 -6.46 1.64 -0.32
CA PHE A 56 -7.23 0.40 -0.20
C PHE A 56 -6.81 -0.66 -1.21
N ALA A 57 -6.95 -0.38 -2.52
CA ALA A 57 -6.67 -1.37 -3.56
C ALA A 57 -5.18 -1.75 -3.58
N GLY A 58 -4.27 -0.79 -3.37
CA GLY A 58 -2.84 -1.04 -3.27
C GLY A 58 -2.48 -2.00 -2.13
N ALA A 59 -3.07 -1.83 -0.94
CA ALA A 59 -2.87 -2.76 0.18
C ALA A 59 -3.47 -4.15 -0.12
N ALA A 60 -4.71 -4.22 -0.62
CA ALA A 60 -5.38 -5.48 -0.94
C ALA A 60 -4.61 -6.27 -2.00
N MET A 61 -4.17 -5.59 -3.08
CA MET A 61 -3.37 -6.18 -4.15
C MET A 61 -2.01 -6.66 -3.63
N THR A 62 -1.35 -5.89 -2.78
CA THR A 62 -0.09 -6.28 -2.14
C THR A 62 -0.26 -7.55 -1.32
N GLY A 63 -1.29 -7.62 -0.48
CA GLY A 63 -1.62 -8.83 0.29
C GLY A 63 -1.81 -10.05 -0.60
N PHE A 64 -2.54 -9.89 -1.70
CA PHE A 64 -2.78 -10.96 -2.69
C PHE A 64 -1.47 -11.40 -3.36
N ILE A 65 -0.68 -10.48 -3.91
CA ILE A 65 0.56 -10.81 -4.63
C ILE A 65 1.58 -11.47 -3.72
N LEU A 66 1.77 -10.95 -2.50
CA LEU A 66 2.68 -11.54 -1.53
C LEU A 66 2.24 -12.95 -1.09
N THR A 67 0.96 -13.30 -1.22
CA THR A 67 0.45 -14.66 -1.01
C THR A 67 0.72 -15.56 -2.22
N ALA A 68 0.63 -14.99 -3.42
CA ALA A 68 0.80 -15.74 -4.67
C ALA A 68 2.28 -16.08 -4.97
N ILE A 69 3.23 -15.21 -4.60
CA ILE A 69 4.67 -15.38 -4.85
C ILE A 69 5.21 -16.75 -4.40
N PRO A 70 4.95 -17.24 -3.19
CA PRO A 70 5.40 -18.58 -2.77
C PRO A 70 4.92 -19.70 -3.70
N ASN A 71 3.66 -19.61 -4.16
CA ASN A 71 3.08 -20.60 -5.08
C ASN A 71 3.73 -20.54 -6.47
N TRP A 72 4.15 -19.35 -6.90
CA TRP A 72 4.76 -19.14 -8.21
C TRP A 72 6.24 -19.52 -8.24
N THR A 73 6.94 -19.27 -7.15
CA THR A 73 8.41 -19.34 -7.11
C THR A 73 8.95 -20.50 -6.29
N GLY A 74 8.10 -21.16 -5.50
CA GLY A 74 8.52 -22.18 -4.52
C GLY A 74 9.36 -21.62 -3.36
N ARG A 75 9.46 -20.29 -3.24
CA ARG A 75 10.27 -19.60 -2.22
C ARG A 75 9.42 -19.20 -1.02
N LEU A 76 10.08 -18.93 0.10
CA LEU A 76 9.38 -18.44 1.29
C LEU A 76 8.82 -17.03 1.05
N SER A 77 7.63 -16.80 1.58
CA SER A 77 6.98 -15.49 1.59
C SER A 77 7.82 -14.42 2.32
N ILE A 78 7.70 -13.17 1.87
CA ILE A 78 8.30 -12.00 2.55
C ILE A 78 7.66 -11.88 3.94
N ARG A 79 8.50 -11.81 4.99
CA ARG A 79 8.05 -11.80 6.39
C ARG A 79 9.03 -11.04 7.29
N GLY A 80 8.63 -10.81 8.53
CA GLY A 80 9.47 -10.16 9.53
C GLY A 80 9.78 -8.71 9.17
N ALA A 81 11.04 -8.29 9.30
CA ALA A 81 11.46 -6.90 9.12
C ALA A 81 11.18 -6.35 7.72
N SER A 82 11.38 -7.14 6.66
CA SER A 82 11.10 -6.73 5.28
C SER A 82 9.61 -6.46 5.05
N LEU A 83 8.74 -7.27 5.64
CA LEU A 83 7.29 -7.05 5.61
C LEU A 83 6.91 -5.82 6.43
N GLY A 84 7.53 -5.65 7.61
CA GLY A 84 7.35 -4.47 8.44
C GLY A 84 7.73 -3.17 7.72
N LEU A 85 8.84 -3.18 6.96
CA LEU A 85 9.25 -2.05 6.14
C LEU A 85 8.18 -1.69 5.09
N LEU A 86 7.66 -2.67 4.36
CA LEU A 86 6.60 -2.42 3.37
C LEU A 86 5.35 -1.81 4.00
N VAL A 87 4.92 -2.34 5.15
CA VAL A 87 3.77 -1.79 5.89
C VAL A 87 4.04 -0.35 6.34
N SER A 88 5.24 -0.07 6.86
CA SER A 88 5.62 1.28 7.30
C SER A 88 5.64 2.27 6.13
N LEU A 89 6.17 1.87 4.98
CA LEU A 89 6.17 2.72 3.78
C LEU A 89 4.74 3.01 3.29
N TRP A 90 3.86 2.00 3.33
CA TRP A 90 2.46 2.21 2.98
C TRP A 90 1.79 3.22 3.93
N ILE A 91 2.00 3.10 5.25
CA ILE A 91 1.47 4.05 6.25
C ILE A 91 2.02 5.46 6.01
N LEU A 92 3.33 5.59 5.75
CA LEU A 92 3.96 6.87 5.47
C LEU A 92 3.36 7.56 4.24
N GLY A 93 3.03 6.81 3.19
CA GLY A 93 2.30 7.33 2.03
C GLY A 93 0.94 7.92 2.40
N ARG A 94 0.17 7.23 3.25
CA ARG A 94 -1.14 7.73 3.74
C ARG A 94 -0.99 9.04 4.52
N ILE A 95 0.00 9.11 5.40
CA ILE A 95 0.30 10.34 6.17
C ILE A 95 0.77 11.46 5.23
N GLY A 96 1.68 11.15 4.31
CA GLY A 96 2.18 12.11 3.32
C GLY A 96 1.06 12.71 2.49
N PHE A 97 0.12 11.89 2.01
CA PHE A 97 -0.99 12.37 1.20
C PHE A 97 -1.98 13.24 1.98
N LEU A 98 -2.26 12.91 3.24
CA LEU A 98 -3.07 13.76 4.14
C LEU A 98 -2.44 15.13 4.40
N THR A 99 -1.12 15.24 4.32
CA THR A 99 -0.38 16.47 4.59
C THR A 99 0.00 17.23 3.31
N THR A 100 -0.49 16.82 2.14
CA THR A 100 -0.12 17.39 0.83
C THR A 100 -0.32 18.91 0.77
N ALA A 101 -1.41 19.41 1.33
CA ALA A 101 -1.69 20.84 1.38
C ALA A 101 -0.59 21.65 2.07
N THR A 102 0.05 21.06 3.09
CA THR A 102 1.10 21.71 3.88
C THR A 102 2.49 21.53 3.29
N ILE A 103 2.82 20.30 2.83
CA ILE A 103 4.18 19.96 2.37
C ILE A 103 4.38 20.09 0.85
N GLY A 104 3.28 20.19 0.12
CA GLY A 104 3.27 20.27 -1.34
C GLY A 104 3.35 18.90 -2.03
N PRO A 105 2.95 18.82 -3.32
CA PRO A 105 2.80 17.57 -4.05
C PRO A 105 4.13 16.83 -4.27
N LEU A 106 5.23 17.55 -4.45
CA LEU A 106 6.54 16.94 -4.67
C LEU A 106 7.03 16.21 -3.40
N ALA A 107 6.89 16.85 -2.23
CA ALA A 107 7.25 16.20 -0.97
C ALA A 107 6.32 15.01 -0.67
N THR A 108 5.02 15.12 -0.98
CA THR A 108 4.07 14.02 -0.87
C THR A 108 4.52 12.80 -1.66
N ALA A 109 4.96 12.98 -2.91
CA ALA A 109 5.44 11.89 -3.75
C ALA A 109 6.64 11.15 -3.14
N VAL A 110 7.50 11.85 -2.39
CA VAL A 110 8.64 11.22 -1.67
C VAL A 110 8.16 10.27 -0.57
N PHE A 111 6.98 10.49 0.01
CA PHE A 111 6.40 9.59 1.01
C PHE A 111 5.58 8.46 0.38
N ASP A 112 4.90 8.71 -0.73
CA ASP A 112 3.96 7.76 -1.32
C ASP A 112 4.62 6.76 -2.28
N LEU A 113 5.47 7.22 -3.18
CA LEU A 113 6.11 6.37 -4.19
C LEU A 113 7.04 5.27 -3.63
N PRO A 114 7.79 5.45 -2.53
CA PRO A 114 8.68 4.42 -2.02
C PRO A 114 8.01 3.08 -1.74
N PHE A 115 6.75 3.09 -1.30
CA PHE A 115 6.00 1.86 -1.09
C PHE A 115 5.91 1.03 -2.38
N LEU A 116 5.47 1.64 -3.49
CA LEU A 116 5.33 0.96 -4.78
C LEU A 116 6.68 0.51 -5.34
N ILE A 117 7.69 1.37 -5.25
CA ILE A 117 9.04 1.06 -5.73
C ILE A 117 9.61 -0.16 -4.99
N VAL A 118 9.55 -0.15 -3.66
CA VAL A 118 10.08 -1.27 -2.84
C VAL A 118 9.26 -2.53 -3.05
N LEU A 119 7.92 -2.43 -3.21
CA LEU A 119 7.06 -3.55 -3.54
C LEU A 119 7.45 -4.19 -4.87
N VAL A 120 7.56 -3.39 -5.94
CA VAL A 120 7.95 -3.85 -7.28
C VAL A 120 9.32 -4.53 -7.23
N LEU A 121 10.31 -3.90 -6.60
CA LEU A 121 11.65 -4.47 -6.46
C LEU A 121 11.64 -5.80 -5.69
N ALA A 122 10.84 -5.90 -4.64
CA ALA A 122 10.69 -7.14 -3.87
C ALA A 122 10.07 -8.25 -4.72
N ILE A 123 9.03 -7.96 -5.51
CA ILE A 123 8.36 -8.92 -6.40
C ILE A 123 9.30 -9.38 -7.51
N VAL A 124 9.97 -8.44 -8.18
CA VAL A 124 10.95 -8.74 -9.25
C VAL A 124 12.06 -9.65 -8.72
N ARG A 125 12.61 -9.31 -7.55
CA ARG A 125 13.63 -10.13 -6.90
C ARG A 125 13.18 -11.58 -6.69
N GLU A 126 11.97 -11.79 -6.20
CA GLU A 126 11.43 -13.13 -5.93
C GLU A 126 11.16 -13.90 -7.23
N ILE A 127 10.63 -13.24 -8.27
CA ILE A 127 10.39 -13.85 -9.60
C ILE A 127 11.72 -14.28 -10.25
N ILE A 128 12.72 -13.40 -10.25
CA ILE A 128 14.05 -13.71 -10.82
C ILE A 128 14.71 -14.84 -10.04
N SER A 129 14.71 -14.79 -8.71
CA SER A 129 15.32 -15.80 -7.86
C SER A 129 14.62 -17.17 -7.96
N GLY A 130 13.31 -17.17 -8.23
CA GLY A 130 12.51 -18.37 -8.47
C GLY A 130 12.54 -18.83 -9.93
N LYS A 131 13.24 -18.12 -10.83
CA LYS A 131 13.29 -18.38 -12.29
C LYS A 131 11.90 -18.48 -12.94
N ASN A 132 10.91 -17.77 -12.38
CA ASN A 132 9.52 -17.82 -12.85
C ASN A 132 9.20 -16.63 -13.77
N TRP A 133 9.82 -16.60 -14.92
CA TRP A 133 9.67 -15.55 -15.94
C TRP A 133 8.24 -15.38 -16.45
N ARG A 134 7.43 -16.43 -16.35
CA ARG A 134 6.02 -16.42 -16.77
C ARG A 134 5.20 -15.38 -16.02
N ASN A 135 5.54 -15.09 -14.77
CA ASN A 135 4.82 -14.14 -13.92
C ASN A 135 5.44 -12.71 -13.91
N LEU A 136 6.49 -12.47 -14.70
CA LEU A 136 7.06 -11.14 -14.84
C LEU A 136 6.06 -10.06 -15.33
N PRO A 137 5.12 -10.36 -16.26
CA PRO A 137 4.12 -9.38 -16.70
C PRO A 137 3.24 -8.83 -15.55
N VAL A 138 3.07 -9.56 -14.45
CA VAL A 138 2.31 -9.06 -13.28
C VAL A 138 2.93 -7.80 -12.70
N VAL A 139 4.26 -7.65 -12.81
CA VAL A 139 4.97 -6.47 -12.33
C VAL A 139 4.59 -5.20 -13.12
N ILE A 140 4.20 -5.36 -14.38
CA ILE A 140 3.81 -4.23 -15.26
C ILE A 140 2.41 -3.70 -14.89
N LEU A 141 1.61 -4.52 -14.19
CA LEU A 141 0.24 -4.18 -13.79
C LEU A 141 0.16 -3.49 -12.43
N ILE A 142 1.28 -3.35 -11.72
CA ILE A 142 1.40 -2.67 -10.43
C ILE A 142 1.93 -1.26 -10.64
#